data_fd6768a948943c2f36283d3552ec915a
#
_entry.id   fd6768a948943c2f36283d3552ec915a
#
_cell.length_a   1.000
_cell.length_b   1.000
_cell.length_c   1.000
_cell.angle_alpha   90.00
_cell.angle_beta   90.00
_cell.angle_gamma   90.00
#
_symmetry.space_group_name_H-M   'P 1'
#
loop_
_entity.id
_entity.type
_entity.pdbx_description
1 polymer ?
#
loop_
_entity_poly.entity_id
_entity_poly.type
_entity_poly.pdbx_seq_one_letter_code
_entity_poly.pdbx_strand_id
1 'polypeptide(L)'
;MLNTLSITQVWPRRTLSMLALSCAVLLSSCGTSTVQTVDIAEQGESKKVLTTFTILADMAQNVAGDDIQVESITRVGAEIHGYEPVPSDIAKAQNADLILANGMNLERWFEQFIGN
;
A
#
# COMPACT_ATOMS: atom_id res chain seq x y z
N MET A 1 -51.49 15.97 -19.79
CA MET A 1 -52.34 15.04 -19.05
C MET A 1 -51.56 14.49 -17.87
N LEU A 2 -51.93 14.99 -16.73
CA LEU A 2 -51.32 14.67 -15.41
C LEU A 2 -51.85 13.32 -14.94
N ASN A 3 -51.01 12.51 -14.34
CA ASN A 3 -51.47 11.49 -13.40
C ASN A 3 -50.50 11.36 -12.24
N THR A 4 -50.84 12.03 -11.17
CA THR A 4 -50.28 11.95 -9.85
C THR A 4 -50.83 10.71 -9.15
N LEU A 5 -49.98 9.77 -8.81
CA LEU A 5 -50.31 8.66 -7.90
C LEU A 5 -49.75 8.97 -6.52
N SER A 6 -50.67 9.37 -5.66
CA SER A 6 -50.49 9.56 -4.22
C SER A 6 -50.56 8.21 -3.53
N ILE A 7 -49.48 7.78 -2.89
CA ILE A 7 -49.50 6.60 -2.01
C ILE A 7 -49.54 7.08 -0.58
N THR A 8 -50.68 7.00 0.03
CA THR A 8 -50.94 7.20 1.45
C THR A 8 -50.51 5.94 2.22
N GLN A 9 -49.45 6.04 2.98
CA GLN A 9 -49.07 5.02 3.95
C GLN A 9 -49.93 5.17 5.21
N VAL A 10 -50.76 4.18 5.41
CA VAL A 10 -51.59 4.05 6.64
C VAL A 10 -50.82 3.24 7.66
N TRP A 11 -50.45 3.87 8.77
CA TRP A 11 -49.88 3.18 9.93
C TRP A 11 -51.00 2.71 10.87
N PRO A 12 -51.06 1.45 11.27
CA PRO A 12 -52.01 1.01 12.29
C PRO A 12 -51.51 1.34 13.69
N ARG A 13 -52.24 2.22 14.35
CA ARG A 13 -52.18 2.42 15.78
C ARG A 13 -52.85 1.21 16.48
N ARG A 14 -52.08 0.43 17.18
CA ARG A 14 -52.61 -0.53 18.17
C ARG A 14 -51.65 -0.53 19.35
N THR A 15 -52.08 0.12 20.35
CA THR A 15 -52.74 -0.20 21.61
C THR A 15 -51.76 -0.51 22.73
N LEU A 16 -51.78 0.43 23.67
CA LEU A 16 -51.34 0.31 25.06
C LEU A 16 -52.01 -0.93 25.68
N SER A 17 -51.24 -1.75 26.35
CA SER A 17 -51.67 -2.43 27.59
C SER A 17 -50.48 -3.09 28.30
N MET A 18 -50.15 -2.52 29.43
CA MET A 18 -49.96 -3.17 30.72
C MET A 18 -49.11 -4.46 30.78
N LEU A 19 -48.03 -4.49 31.48
CA LEU A 19 -47.99 -4.87 32.88
C LEU A 19 -46.61 -4.64 33.48
N ALA A 20 -46.64 -4.06 34.60
CA ALA A 20 -45.54 -3.90 35.53
C ALA A 20 -45.06 -5.27 36.03
N LEU A 21 -43.91 -5.26 36.63
CA LEU A 21 -43.28 -6.25 37.52
C LEU A 21 -42.24 -7.15 36.88
N SER A 22 -40.99 -6.75 36.93
CA SER A 22 -39.96 -7.54 37.62
C SER A 22 -38.69 -6.70 37.73
N CYS A 23 -38.55 -6.05 38.82
CA CYS A 23 -37.30 -5.58 39.36
C CYS A 23 -36.57 -6.80 39.89
N ALA A 24 -35.38 -7.03 39.46
CA ALA A 24 -34.25 -7.57 40.21
C ALA A 24 -33.28 -8.34 39.30
N VAL A 25 -32.03 -8.08 39.59
CA VAL A 25 -30.87 -8.90 39.30
C VAL A 25 -30.34 -8.75 37.85
N LEU A 26 -29.32 -7.95 37.65
CA LEU A 26 -27.96 -8.41 37.61
C LEU A 26 -27.01 -7.24 37.30
N LEU A 27 -26.45 -6.70 38.32
CA LEU A 27 -25.11 -6.11 38.29
C LEU A 27 -24.14 -7.28 38.15
N SER A 28 -23.68 -7.52 36.97
CA SER A 28 -22.42 -8.23 36.70
C SER A 28 -22.29 -8.45 35.18
N SER A 29 -21.95 -7.44 34.46
CA SER A 29 -21.26 -7.64 33.18
C SER A 29 -20.15 -6.62 33.10
N CYS A 30 -19.03 -6.98 33.73
CA CYS A 30 -17.72 -6.49 33.31
C CYS A 30 -17.57 -6.98 31.88
N GLY A 31 -18.10 -6.19 30.95
CA GLY A 31 -17.83 -6.35 29.54
C GLY A 31 -16.36 -6.06 29.32
N THR A 32 -15.55 -7.11 29.25
CA THR A 32 -14.24 -7.06 28.65
C THR A 32 -14.47 -6.60 27.21
N SER A 33 -14.34 -5.30 26.98
CA SER A 33 -14.20 -4.77 25.62
C SER A 33 -12.90 -5.39 25.07
N THR A 34 -13.02 -6.49 24.38
CA THR A 34 -12.00 -6.93 23.46
C THR A 34 -11.87 -5.82 22.45
N VAL A 35 -10.89 -4.96 22.69
CA VAL A 35 -10.36 -4.10 21.62
C VAL A 35 -9.85 -5.08 20.58
N GLN A 36 -10.67 -5.33 19.57
CA GLN A 36 -10.18 -5.90 18.33
C GLN A 36 -9.23 -4.83 17.77
N THR A 37 -7.95 -5.01 18.06
CA THR A 37 -6.91 -4.42 17.22
C THR A 37 -7.20 -4.99 15.83
N VAL A 38 -7.83 -4.17 15.01
CA VAL A 38 -7.84 -4.41 13.58
C VAL A 38 -6.38 -4.20 13.19
N ASP A 39 -5.60 -5.28 13.17
CA ASP A 39 -4.36 -5.33 12.42
C ASP A 39 -4.78 -5.15 10.95
N ILE A 40 -4.94 -3.90 10.55
CA ILE A 40 -4.82 -3.52 9.16
C ILE A 40 -3.32 -3.68 8.89
N ALA A 41 -2.90 -4.91 8.66
CA ALA A 41 -1.74 -5.14 7.85
C ALA A 41 -2.14 -4.56 6.48
N GLU A 42 -1.87 -3.29 6.26
CA GLU A 42 -1.68 -2.77 4.92
C GLU A 42 -0.57 -3.65 4.34
N GLN A 43 -0.97 -4.68 3.63
CA GLN A 43 -0.11 -5.34 2.66
C GLN A 43 0.04 -4.35 1.50
N GLY A 44 0.61 -3.19 1.79
CA GLY A 44 1.15 -2.31 0.80
C GLY A 44 2.24 -3.10 0.08
N GLU A 45 2.09 -3.24 -1.22
CA GLU A 45 3.14 -3.82 -2.06
C GLU A 45 4.45 -3.12 -1.69
N SER A 46 5.47 -3.90 -1.30
CA SER A 46 6.77 -3.37 -0.90
C SER A 46 7.31 -2.48 -2.01
N LYS A 47 7.69 -1.26 -1.66
CA LYS A 47 8.26 -0.31 -2.62
C LYS A 47 9.57 -0.85 -3.18
N LYS A 48 9.79 -0.62 -4.49
CA LYS A 48 10.95 -1.10 -5.22
C LYS A 48 11.85 0.05 -5.61
N VAL A 49 13.10 -0.02 -5.17
CA VAL A 49 14.14 0.91 -5.55
C VAL A 49 15.13 0.19 -6.47
N LEU A 50 15.33 0.74 -7.66
CA LEU A 50 16.32 0.26 -8.59
C LEU A 50 17.53 1.21 -8.58
N THR A 51 18.72 0.66 -8.56
CA THR A 51 19.95 1.44 -8.61
C THR A 51 20.77 1.06 -9.84
N THR A 52 21.60 1.97 -10.32
CA THR A 52 22.44 1.73 -11.49
C THR A 52 23.54 0.71 -11.19
N PHE A 53 24.10 0.73 -9.98
CA PHE A 53 25.14 -0.21 -9.57
C PHE A 53 25.11 -0.55 -8.07
N THR A 54 25.86 -1.58 -7.72
CA THR A 54 25.76 -2.28 -6.44
C THR A 54 26.13 -1.45 -5.23
N ILE A 55 27.02 -0.46 -5.33
CA ILE A 55 27.36 0.41 -4.20
C ILE A 55 26.17 1.29 -3.83
N LEU A 56 25.47 1.84 -4.81
CA LEU A 56 24.23 2.57 -4.55
C LEU A 56 23.15 1.66 -3.96
N ALA A 57 23.09 0.39 -4.40
CA ALA A 57 22.15 -0.56 -3.83
C ALA A 57 22.44 -0.83 -2.36
N ASP A 58 23.70 -1.05 -2.00
CA ASP A 58 24.10 -1.24 -0.61
C ASP A 58 23.77 -0.01 0.25
N MET A 59 24.10 1.18 -0.24
CA MET A 59 23.76 2.43 0.47
C MET A 59 22.25 2.59 0.63
N ALA A 60 21.48 2.36 -0.41
CA ALA A 60 20.03 2.47 -0.38
C ALA A 60 19.40 1.45 0.58
N GLN A 61 19.88 0.20 0.57
CA GLN A 61 19.41 -0.85 1.46
C GLN A 61 19.70 -0.52 2.93
N ASN A 62 20.88 0.02 3.24
CA ASN A 62 21.22 0.43 4.60
C ASN A 62 20.35 1.58 5.14
N VAL A 63 19.84 2.43 4.26
CA VAL A 63 18.92 3.51 4.62
C VAL A 63 17.47 3.01 4.72
N ALA A 64 17.07 2.15 3.79
CA ALA A 64 15.70 1.68 3.64
C ALA A 64 15.31 0.60 4.67
N GLY A 65 16.29 -0.14 5.21
CA GLY A 65 16.01 -1.29 6.06
C GLY A 65 15.31 -2.41 5.30
N ASP A 66 14.44 -3.13 6.00
CA ASP A 66 13.75 -4.30 5.45
C ASP A 66 12.40 -3.95 4.77
N ASP A 67 11.97 -2.70 4.83
CA ASP A 67 10.65 -2.27 4.36
C ASP A 67 10.61 -2.04 2.84
N ILE A 68 11.77 -1.92 2.19
CA ILE A 68 11.92 -1.58 0.78
C ILE A 68 12.78 -2.64 0.09
N GLN A 69 12.35 -3.06 -1.09
CA GLN A 69 13.13 -3.93 -1.94
C GLN A 69 14.10 -3.09 -2.79
N VAL A 70 15.40 -3.32 -2.61
CA VAL A 70 16.44 -2.63 -3.39
C VAL A 70 17.11 -3.61 -4.35
N GLU A 71 17.17 -3.24 -5.63
CA GLU A 71 17.84 -3.99 -6.67
C GLU A 71 18.90 -3.12 -7.39
N SER A 72 19.87 -3.77 -8.02
CA SER A 72 20.86 -3.13 -8.90
C SER A 72 20.72 -3.60 -10.34
N ILE A 73 20.91 -2.69 -11.30
CA ILE A 73 21.00 -3.04 -12.72
C ILE A 73 22.27 -3.82 -12.96
N THR A 74 23.42 -3.27 -12.55
CA THR A 74 24.70 -3.95 -12.75
C THR A 74 24.96 -4.96 -11.62
N ARG A 75 25.72 -6.00 -11.95
CA ARG A 75 26.15 -7.02 -10.97
C ARG A 75 27.43 -6.58 -10.27
N VAL A 76 27.72 -7.24 -9.16
CA VAL A 76 28.98 -7.06 -8.45
C VAL A 76 30.16 -7.30 -9.41
N GLY A 77 31.10 -6.37 -9.44
CA GLY A 77 32.28 -6.44 -10.28
C GLY A 77 32.06 -6.11 -11.75
N ALA A 78 30.84 -5.69 -12.14
CA ALA A 78 30.61 -5.21 -13.52
C ALA A 78 31.29 -3.86 -13.76
N GLU A 79 31.73 -3.66 -15.01
CA GLU A 79 32.21 -2.37 -15.48
C GLU A 79 30.99 -1.43 -15.64
N ILE A 80 31.07 -0.22 -15.07
CA ILE A 80 29.91 0.68 -14.96
C ILE A 80 29.87 1.65 -16.13
N HIS A 81 31.01 2.16 -16.59
CA HIS A 81 31.07 3.22 -17.62
C HIS A 81 30.59 2.73 -18.98
N GLY A 82 30.96 1.54 -19.36
CA GLY A 82 30.65 0.91 -20.65
C GLY A 82 29.55 -0.15 -20.56
N TYR A 83 28.71 -0.11 -19.54
CA TYR A 83 27.61 -1.06 -19.42
C TYR A 83 26.59 -0.86 -20.55
N GLU A 84 26.16 -1.96 -21.13
CA GLU A 84 25.11 -1.98 -22.15
C GLU A 84 23.84 -2.62 -21.55
N PRO A 85 22.77 -1.80 -21.33
CA PRO A 85 21.52 -2.31 -20.77
C PRO A 85 20.88 -3.36 -21.68
N VAL A 86 20.33 -4.39 -21.05
CA VAL A 86 19.60 -5.46 -21.74
C VAL A 86 18.08 -5.31 -21.51
N PRO A 87 17.22 -5.95 -22.31
CA PRO A 87 15.77 -5.81 -22.19
C PRO A 87 15.21 -6.10 -20.79
N SER A 88 15.85 -6.96 -20.03
CA SER A 88 15.46 -7.25 -18.64
C SER A 88 15.69 -6.05 -17.70
N ASP A 89 16.67 -5.21 -18.00
CA ASP A 89 16.94 -4.02 -17.20
C ASP A 89 15.88 -2.94 -17.42
N ILE A 90 15.39 -2.85 -18.67
CA ILE A 90 14.23 -2.00 -19.00
C ILE A 90 13.00 -2.45 -18.20
N ALA A 91 12.73 -3.75 -18.17
CA ALA A 91 11.61 -4.29 -17.41
C ALA A 91 11.74 -4.00 -15.90
N LYS A 92 12.95 -4.09 -15.33
CA LYS A 92 13.21 -3.70 -13.94
C LYS A 92 12.93 -2.22 -13.70
N ALA A 93 13.40 -1.35 -14.60
CA ALA A 93 13.20 0.10 -14.49
C ALA A 93 11.72 0.48 -14.55
N GLN A 94 10.93 -0.17 -15.40
CA GLN A 94 9.49 0.06 -15.51
C GLN A 94 8.69 -0.38 -14.27
N ASN A 95 9.22 -1.33 -13.50
CA ASN A 95 8.60 -1.85 -12.29
C ASN A 95 9.14 -1.22 -11.00
N ALA A 96 10.06 -0.27 -11.09
CA ALA A 96 10.62 0.43 -9.95
C ALA A 96 9.79 1.66 -9.58
N ASP A 97 9.59 1.88 -8.29
CA ASP A 97 8.98 3.10 -7.76
C ASP A 97 9.97 4.27 -7.73
N LEU A 98 11.26 3.96 -7.61
CA LEU A 98 12.34 4.95 -7.58
C LEU A 98 13.58 4.36 -8.25
N ILE A 99 14.26 5.19 -9.05
CA ILE A 99 15.54 4.82 -9.63
C ILE A 99 16.62 5.78 -9.10
N LEU A 100 17.73 5.22 -8.64
CA LEU A 100 18.87 5.96 -8.13
C LEU A 100 20.08 5.78 -9.06
N ALA A 101 20.63 6.89 -9.49
CA ALA A 101 21.85 6.94 -10.28
C ALA A 101 22.86 7.90 -9.62
N ASN A 102 24.15 7.63 -9.78
CA ASN A 102 25.20 8.51 -9.27
C ASN A 102 25.32 9.81 -10.08
N GLY A 103 25.13 9.72 -11.38
CA GLY A 103 25.31 10.85 -12.28
C GLY A 103 26.80 11.19 -12.52
N MET A 104 27.09 12.44 -12.82
CA MET A 104 28.45 12.94 -13.08
C MET A 104 29.21 12.17 -14.20
N ASN A 105 28.49 11.70 -15.21
CA ASN A 105 28.98 10.88 -16.32
C ASN A 105 29.52 9.49 -15.92
N LEU A 106 29.23 8.99 -14.73
CA LEU A 106 29.65 7.65 -14.34
C LEU A 106 28.86 6.59 -15.13
N GLU A 107 27.54 6.78 -15.21
CA GLU A 107 26.62 5.89 -15.94
C GLU A 107 26.03 6.61 -17.16
N ARG A 108 26.88 6.96 -18.12
CA ARG A 108 26.43 7.68 -19.32
C ARG A 108 25.38 6.94 -20.14
N TRP A 109 25.40 5.63 -20.11
CA TRP A 109 24.41 4.77 -20.73
C TRP A 109 23.02 4.94 -20.12
N PHE A 110 22.95 5.31 -18.84
CA PHE A 110 21.69 5.44 -18.12
C PHE A 110 20.83 6.60 -18.63
N GLU A 111 21.43 7.72 -18.98
CA GLU A 111 20.72 8.87 -19.57
C GLU A 111 20.02 8.51 -20.88
N GLN A 112 20.65 7.67 -21.69
CA GLN A 112 20.05 7.14 -22.93
C GLN A 112 18.95 6.10 -22.65
N PHE A 113 19.08 5.38 -21.56
CA PHE A 113 18.16 4.34 -21.14
C PHE A 113 16.83 4.89 -20.65
N ILE A 114 16.83 6.01 -19.88
CA ILE A 114 15.63 6.66 -19.37
C ILE A 114 15.04 7.72 -20.30
N GLY A 115 15.78 8.16 -21.30
CA GLY A 115 15.39 9.22 -22.24
C GLY A 115 14.51 8.74 -23.42
N ASN A 116 14.23 7.46 -23.49
CA ASN A 116 13.33 6.84 -24.45
C ASN A 116 12.03 6.43 -23.71
#